data_4454adef1645d570e3112fb840900072
#
_entry.id   4454adef1645d570e3112fb840900072
#
_cell.length_a   1.000
_cell.length_b   1.000
_cell.length_c   1.000
_cell.angle_alpha   90.00
_cell.angle_beta   90.00
_cell.angle_gamma   90.00
#
_symmetry.space_group_name_H-M   'P 1'
#
loop_
_entity.id
_entity.type
_entity.pdbx_description
1 polymer ?
#
loop_
_entity_poly.entity_id
_entity_poly.type
_entity_poly.pdbx_seq_one_letter_code
_entity_poly.pdbx_strand_id
1 'polypeptide(L)'
;MKNRFRLNLFRFVLLLSVCVSCSQEYDKALEDALNLAGENRPELEKVLRHYHGDTLKLEAAKFLIRNMPGHYSFADTMEVKPYYDEVDSVLTTMKGCNVWTIRDSLVKIDNKYADLSPEWVEDIQIIKADFLIQNIDSAFVQWKKGAWARHLDFEQFCEYLLPYKAEELQPLDAWRTYLREFHPDHLDELRYCDQLKNSSLQSAITLNDNLWYYMRPEITEASQVRPIYRLSTRLRMPFGICADFTNMAISVFRSQGIPVALDFTPQWAFRSLGHTWNVVLVNNGKNVPFSGATSNPGQPHKPDERMAKVFRITYAVNPDLKRLSEIEAFVPRAFRYPFFKDVTEEYMDCEDVEIEVGDSLDGRYAYLTVFDNTEWKPVDLSLIHISEPTRRSYIS
;
A
#
# COMPACT_ATOMS: atom_id res chain seq x y z
N MET A 1 26.73 -34.91 30.31
CA MET A 1 26.08 -35.21 29.02
C MET A 1 24.55 -35.21 29.09
N LYS A 2 23.91 -35.77 30.13
CA LYS A 2 22.44 -35.85 30.26
C LYS A 2 21.70 -34.48 30.33
N ASN A 3 22.30 -33.41 30.88
CA ASN A 3 21.63 -32.10 31.00
C ASN A 3 21.63 -31.30 29.69
N ARG A 4 22.63 -31.48 28.81
CA ARG A 4 22.63 -30.81 27.48
C ARG A 4 21.57 -31.42 26.53
N PHE A 5 21.33 -32.71 26.66
CA PHE A 5 20.32 -33.40 25.83
C PHE A 5 18.87 -32.96 26.22
N ARG A 6 18.60 -32.80 27.52
CA ARG A 6 17.29 -32.31 28.01
C ARG A 6 17.02 -30.85 27.61
N LEU A 7 18.05 -30.01 27.63
CA LEU A 7 17.92 -28.60 27.24
C LEU A 7 17.65 -28.45 25.73
N ASN A 8 18.32 -29.24 24.91
CA ASN A 8 18.09 -29.26 23.46
C ASN A 8 16.72 -29.84 23.07
N LEU A 9 16.27 -30.88 23.78
CA LEU A 9 14.94 -31.48 23.57
C LEU A 9 13.83 -30.46 23.97
N PHE A 10 14.01 -29.73 25.08
CA PHE A 10 13.05 -28.71 25.53
C PHE A 10 13.00 -27.53 24.55
N ARG A 11 14.13 -27.07 24.02
CA ARG A 11 14.19 -26.05 22.98
C ARG A 11 13.56 -26.51 21.66
N PHE A 12 13.75 -27.79 21.29
CA PHE A 12 13.14 -28.37 20.08
C PHE A 12 11.63 -28.52 20.22
N VAL A 13 11.14 -28.93 21.39
CA VAL A 13 9.70 -29.03 21.68
C VAL A 13 9.05 -27.63 21.74
N LEU A 14 9.74 -26.64 22.32
CA LEU A 14 9.26 -25.25 22.35
C LEU A 14 9.18 -24.65 20.95
N LEU A 15 10.19 -24.87 20.09
CA LEU A 15 10.18 -24.46 18.68
C LEU A 15 9.06 -25.15 17.88
N LEU A 16 8.83 -26.43 18.09
CA LEU A 16 7.72 -27.16 17.45
C LEU A 16 6.35 -26.64 17.91
N SER A 17 6.17 -26.33 19.19
CA SER A 17 4.90 -25.79 19.70
C SER A 17 4.61 -24.40 19.16
N VAL A 18 5.61 -23.54 18.99
CA VAL A 18 5.46 -22.21 18.39
C VAL A 18 5.10 -22.34 16.90
N CYS A 19 5.76 -23.21 16.15
CA CYS A 19 5.44 -23.44 14.73
C CYS A 19 4.02 -24.00 14.52
N VAL A 20 3.56 -24.90 15.39
CA VAL A 20 2.20 -25.46 15.32
C VAL A 20 1.15 -24.40 15.68
N SER A 21 1.40 -23.56 16.67
CA SER A 21 0.50 -22.47 17.04
C SER A 21 0.37 -21.45 15.93
N CYS A 22 1.47 -21.02 15.32
CA CYS A 22 1.46 -20.11 14.17
C CYS A 22 0.71 -20.68 12.96
N SER A 23 0.86 -21.98 12.67
CA SER A 23 0.16 -22.59 11.53
C SER A 23 -1.35 -22.69 11.77
N GLN A 24 -1.78 -22.98 12.99
CA GLN A 24 -3.21 -23.03 13.34
C GLN A 24 -3.88 -21.65 13.29
N GLU A 25 -3.19 -20.61 13.75
CA GLU A 25 -3.68 -19.23 13.69
C GLU A 25 -3.74 -18.74 12.24
N TYR A 26 -2.78 -19.12 11.42
CA TYR A 26 -2.75 -18.82 9.99
C TYR A 26 -3.92 -19.48 9.24
N ASP A 27 -4.17 -20.76 9.49
CA ASP A 27 -5.27 -21.49 8.86
C ASP A 27 -6.64 -20.96 9.33
N LYS A 28 -6.75 -20.55 10.61
CA LYS A 28 -7.95 -19.92 11.13
C LYS A 28 -8.24 -18.57 10.47
N ALA A 29 -7.24 -17.70 10.35
CA ALA A 29 -7.40 -16.39 9.70
C ALA A 29 -7.83 -16.51 8.22
N LEU A 30 -7.34 -17.52 7.52
CA LEU A 30 -7.78 -17.82 6.16
C LEU A 30 -9.25 -18.26 6.12
N GLU A 31 -9.66 -19.16 7.05
CA GLU A 31 -11.04 -19.65 7.09
C GLU A 31 -12.01 -18.53 7.50
N ASP A 32 -11.62 -17.67 8.43
CA ASP A 32 -12.40 -16.49 8.83
C ASP A 32 -12.60 -15.54 7.61
N ALA A 33 -11.56 -15.32 6.81
CA ALA A 33 -11.66 -14.53 5.58
C ALA A 33 -12.58 -15.18 4.55
N LEU A 34 -12.48 -16.49 4.34
CA LEU A 34 -13.39 -17.23 3.44
C LEU A 34 -14.85 -17.17 3.89
N ASN A 35 -15.10 -17.15 5.20
CA ASN A 35 -16.44 -16.99 5.74
C ASN A 35 -16.99 -15.58 5.52
N LEU A 36 -16.15 -14.54 5.63
CA LEU A 36 -16.54 -13.16 5.33
C LEU A 36 -16.85 -12.92 3.84
N ALA A 37 -16.29 -13.72 2.95
CA ALA A 37 -16.58 -13.65 1.52
C ALA A 37 -18.06 -13.96 1.18
N GLY A 38 -18.79 -14.64 2.04
CA GLY A 38 -20.18 -14.97 1.83
C GLY A 38 -20.43 -15.70 0.50
N GLU A 39 -21.27 -15.13 -0.36
CA GLU A 39 -21.60 -15.71 -1.67
C GLU A 39 -20.40 -15.75 -2.63
N ASN A 40 -19.37 -14.94 -2.39
CA ASN A 40 -18.14 -14.91 -3.22
C ASN A 40 -17.11 -15.98 -2.82
N ARG A 41 -17.31 -16.71 -1.72
CA ARG A 41 -16.43 -17.78 -1.23
C ARG A 41 -16.01 -18.77 -2.34
N PRO A 42 -16.91 -19.26 -3.23
CA PRO A 42 -16.51 -20.18 -4.29
C PRO A 42 -15.45 -19.65 -5.26
N GLU A 43 -15.42 -18.34 -5.50
CA GLU A 43 -14.39 -17.70 -6.33
C GLU A 43 -13.03 -17.79 -5.66
N LEU A 44 -12.94 -17.49 -4.35
CA LEU A 44 -11.68 -17.56 -3.60
C LEU A 44 -11.18 -19.01 -3.48
N GLU A 45 -12.06 -19.96 -3.22
CA GLU A 45 -11.72 -21.39 -3.22
C GLU A 45 -11.26 -21.88 -4.60
N LYS A 46 -11.79 -21.32 -5.70
CA LYS A 46 -11.32 -21.61 -7.07
C LYS A 46 -9.85 -21.21 -7.23
N VAL A 47 -9.42 -20.06 -6.67
CA VAL A 47 -8.01 -19.63 -6.68
C VAL A 47 -7.13 -20.63 -5.92
N LEU A 48 -7.54 -21.02 -4.71
CA LEU A 48 -6.78 -21.97 -3.88
C LEU A 48 -6.65 -23.33 -4.57
N ARG A 49 -7.74 -23.82 -5.18
CA ARG A 49 -7.69 -25.09 -5.97
C ARG A 49 -6.80 -24.98 -7.20
N HIS A 50 -6.80 -23.83 -7.88
CA HIS A 50 -5.97 -23.59 -9.05
C HIS A 50 -4.46 -23.77 -8.74
N TYR A 51 -4.03 -23.32 -7.56
CA TYR A 51 -2.62 -23.39 -7.16
C TYR A 51 -2.27 -24.59 -6.27
N HIS A 52 -3.16 -25.57 -6.13
CA HIS A 52 -2.91 -26.72 -5.26
C HIS A 52 -1.58 -27.45 -5.55
N GLY A 53 -1.12 -27.46 -6.81
CA GLY A 53 0.15 -28.06 -7.23
C GLY A 53 1.36 -27.13 -7.20
N ASP A 54 1.20 -25.85 -6.85
CA ASP A 54 2.29 -24.86 -6.80
C ASP A 54 2.31 -24.21 -5.40
N THR A 55 3.17 -24.73 -4.54
CA THR A 55 3.23 -24.31 -3.12
C THR A 55 3.44 -22.81 -2.95
N LEU A 56 4.34 -22.18 -3.73
CA LEU A 56 4.63 -20.75 -3.58
C LEU A 56 3.47 -19.88 -4.01
N LYS A 57 2.82 -20.21 -5.12
CA LYS A 57 1.64 -19.46 -5.58
C LYS A 57 0.44 -19.71 -4.68
N LEU A 58 0.30 -20.91 -4.12
CA LEU A 58 -0.73 -21.21 -3.13
C LEU A 58 -0.56 -20.34 -1.87
N GLU A 59 0.66 -20.22 -1.36
CA GLU A 59 0.92 -19.34 -0.20
C GLU A 59 0.71 -17.87 -0.52
N ALA A 60 1.02 -17.42 -1.73
CA ALA A 60 0.71 -16.07 -2.18
C ALA A 60 -0.82 -15.82 -2.29
N ALA A 61 -1.57 -16.81 -2.79
CA ALA A 61 -3.03 -16.76 -2.83
C ALA A 61 -3.63 -16.70 -1.41
N LYS A 62 -3.14 -17.55 -0.50
CA LYS A 62 -3.54 -17.52 0.91
C LYS A 62 -3.21 -16.19 1.57
N PHE A 63 -2.03 -15.62 1.29
CA PHE A 63 -1.62 -14.30 1.79
C PHE A 63 -2.62 -13.22 1.36
N LEU A 64 -2.95 -13.16 0.07
CA LEU A 64 -3.91 -12.18 -0.44
C LEU A 64 -5.30 -12.37 0.18
N ILE A 65 -5.82 -13.59 0.22
CA ILE A 65 -7.18 -13.87 0.71
C ILE A 65 -7.29 -13.59 2.21
N ARG A 66 -6.32 -14.05 3.00
CA ARG A 66 -6.32 -13.87 4.46
C ARG A 66 -6.29 -12.41 4.88
N ASN A 67 -5.57 -11.57 4.15
CA ASN A 67 -5.43 -10.15 4.45
C ASN A 67 -6.42 -9.26 3.68
N MET A 68 -7.33 -9.85 2.90
CA MET A 68 -8.31 -9.10 2.10
C MET A 68 -9.44 -8.45 2.91
N PRO A 69 -9.93 -9.03 4.03
CA PRO A 69 -10.94 -8.37 4.85
C PRO A 69 -10.52 -6.97 5.28
N GLY A 70 -11.41 -5.99 5.06
CA GLY A 70 -11.14 -4.58 5.35
C GLY A 70 -10.52 -3.79 4.20
N HIS A 71 -10.16 -4.44 3.08
CA HIS A 71 -9.88 -3.74 1.82
C HIS A 71 -11.17 -3.48 1.07
N TYR A 72 -11.39 -2.23 0.65
CA TYR A 72 -12.60 -1.78 -0.02
C TYR A 72 -12.29 -1.23 -1.41
N SER A 73 -13.22 -1.41 -2.33
CA SER A 73 -13.19 -0.83 -3.67
C SER A 73 -14.48 -0.08 -3.94
N PHE A 74 -14.42 0.95 -4.78
CA PHE A 74 -15.63 1.48 -5.37
C PHE A 74 -16.28 0.43 -6.26
N ALA A 75 -17.57 0.18 -6.03
CA ALA A 75 -18.35 -0.63 -6.93
C ALA A 75 -18.46 0.08 -8.28
N ASP A 76 -18.08 -0.61 -9.35
CA ASP A 76 -18.24 -0.11 -10.73
C ASP A 76 -19.70 -0.31 -11.15
N THR A 77 -20.59 0.48 -10.57
CA THR A 77 -22.02 0.41 -10.82
C THR A 77 -22.40 1.15 -12.09
N MET A 78 -23.56 0.81 -12.64
CA MET A 78 -24.15 1.52 -13.81
C MET A 78 -24.32 3.02 -13.56
N GLU A 79 -24.43 3.45 -12.30
CA GLU A 79 -24.60 4.84 -11.90
C GLU A 79 -23.30 5.65 -12.06
N VAL A 80 -22.14 5.02 -11.83
CA VAL A 80 -20.81 5.67 -11.91
C VAL A 80 -20.31 5.71 -13.36
N LYS A 81 -20.78 4.82 -14.21
CA LYS A 81 -20.32 4.71 -15.59
C LYS A 81 -20.45 6.00 -16.40
N PRO A 82 -21.59 6.73 -16.40
CA PRO A 82 -21.71 8.00 -17.15
C PRO A 82 -20.67 9.05 -16.73
N TYR A 83 -20.34 9.11 -15.43
CA TYR A 83 -19.30 9.99 -14.92
C TYR A 83 -17.93 9.65 -15.56
N TYR A 84 -17.53 8.38 -15.53
CA TYR A 84 -16.27 7.94 -16.14
C TYR A 84 -16.25 8.16 -17.66
N ASP A 85 -17.35 7.91 -18.35
CA ASP A 85 -17.44 8.11 -19.81
C ASP A 85 -17.23 9.59 -20.19
N GLU A 86 -17.79 10.53 -19.41
CA GLU A 86 -17.59 11.98 -19.63
C GLU A 86 -16.16 12.42 -19.31
N VAL A 87 -15.57 11.93 -18.22
CA VAL A 87 -14.17 12.20 -17.85
C VAL A 87 -13.23 11.69 -18.94
N ASP A 88 -13.41 10.46 -19.38
CA ASP A 88 -12.59 9.84 -20.42
C ASP A 88 -12.74 10.57 -21.79
N SER A 89 -13.93 11.06 -22.08
CA SER A 89 -14.19 11.89 -23.27
C SER A 89 -13.41 13.19 -23.22
N VAL A 90 -13.41 13.91 -22.08
CA VAL A 90 -12.63 15.15 -21.91
C VAL A 90 -11.14 14.87 -22.07
N LEU A 91 -10.61 13.86 -21.37
CA LEU A 91 -9.19 13.52 -21.45
C LEU A 91 -8.73 13.09 -22.85
N THR A 92 -9.64 12.52 -23.65
CA THR A 92 -9.37 12.12 -25.03
C THR A 92 -9.42 13.32 -25.99
N THR A 93 -10.50 14.12 -25.92
CA THR A 93 -10.75 15.21 -26.87
C THR A 93 -9.86 16.40 -26.63
N MET A 94 -9.44 16.63 -25.36
CA MET A 94 -8.60 17.75 -24.96
C MET A 94 -7.12 17.37 -24.83
N LYS A 95 -6.70 16.23 -25.36
CA LYS A 95 -5.30 15.81 -25.37
C LYS A 95 -4.42 16.89 -26.01
N GLY A 96 -3.42 17.37 -25.25
CA GLY A 96 -2.52 18.46 -25.70
C GLY A 96 -3.05 19.88 -25.45
N CYS A 97 -4.23 20.04 -24.89
CA CYS A 97 -4.70 21.34 -24.42
C CYS A 97 -3.95 21.76 -23.15
N ASN A 98 -4.08 23.03 -22.78
CA ASN A 98 -3.56 23.54 -21.51
C ASN A 98 -4.19 22.78 -20.34
N VAL A 99 -3.38 22.40 -19.38
CA VAL A 99 -3.77 21.56 -18.21
C VAL A 99 -4.91 22.23 -17.40
N TRP A 100 -4.91 23.55 -17.25
CA TRP A 100 -5.94 24.29 -16.53
C TRP A 100 -7.30 24.21 -17.25
N THR A 101 -7.30 24.23 -18.60
CA THR A 101 -8.54 24.07 -19.38
C THR A 101 -9.12 22.67 -19.23
N ILE A 102 -8.27 21.64 -19.21
CA ILE A 102 -8.69 20.26 -18.93
C ILE A 102 -9.30 20.16 -17.54
N ARG A 103 -8.58 20.71 -16.53
CA ARG A 103 -9.05 20.73 -15.14
C ARG A 103 -10.41 21.40 -14.99
N ASP A 104 -10.59 22.62 -15.56
CA ASP A 104 -11.85 23.35 -15.50
C ASP A 104 -13.01 22.57 -16.13
N SER A 105 -12.73 21.76 -17.16
CA SER A 105 -13.72 20.89 -17.78
C SER A 105 -14.08 19.71 -16.86
N LEU A 106 -13.11 19.14 -16.17
CA LEU A 106 -13.36 18.05 -15.22
C LEU A 106 -14.10 18.54 -13.97
N VAL A 107 -13.77 19.75 -13.46
CA VAL A 107 -14.52 20.36 -12.34
C VAL A 107 -16.01 20.57 -12.69
N LYS A 108 -16.34 20.88 -13.95
CA LYS A 108 -17.75 20.95 -14.37
C LYS A 108 -18.44 19.59 -14.33
N ILE A 109 -17.73 18.52 -14.69
CA ILE A 109 -18.23 17.15 -14.60
C ILE A 109 -18.42 16.77 -13.12
N ASP A 110 -17.46 17.05 -12.25
CA ASP A 110 -17.57 16.81 -10.81
C ASP A 110 -18.79 17.51 -10.21
N ASN A 111 -18.99 18.78 -10.57
CA ASN A 111 -20.17 19.54 -10.11
C ASN A 111 -21.48 18.95 -10.64
N LYS A 112 -21.50 18.46 -11.87
CA LYS A 112 -22.68 17.79 -12.46
C LYS A 112 -23.04 16.50 -11.71
N TYR A 113 -22.05 15.80 -11.22
CA TYR A 113 -22.17 14.53 -10.49
C TYR A 113 -21.92 14.68 -8.97
N ALA A 114 -22.12 15.88 -8.42
CA ALA A 114 -21.83 16.16 -7.01
C ALA A 114 -22.63 15.26 -6.02
N ASP A 115 -23.83 14.86 -6.41
CA ASP A 115 -24.69 13.99 -5.62
C ASP A 115 -24.38 12.47 -5.83
N LEU A 116 -23.48 12.14 -6.73
CA LEU A 116 -23.05 10.77 -6.94
C LEU A 116 -22.29 10.27 -5.72
N SER A 117 -22.84 9.26 -5.06
CA SER A 117 -22.22 8.59 -3.91
C SER A 117 -21.93 7.14 -4.28
N PRO A 118 -20.73 6.85 -4.83
CA PRO A 118 -20.37 5.50 -5.19
C PRO A 118 -20.45 4.57 -3.98
N GLU A 119 -21.00 3.39 -4.17
CA GLU A 119 -21.06 2.37 -3.14
C GLU A 119 -19.66 1.77 -2.91
N TRP A 120 -19.33 1.51 -1.66
CA TRP A 120 -18.08 0.87 -1.27
C TRP A 120 -18.36 -0.57 -0.87
N VAL A 121 -17.64 -1.49 -1.48
CA VAL A 121 -17.81 -2.91 -1.24
C VAL A 121 -16.47 -3.51 -0.83
N GLU A 122 -16.49 -4.40 0.14
CA GLU A 122 -15.29 -5.16 0.49
C GLU A 122 -14.81 -6.00 -0.68
N ASP A 123 -13.53 -5.93 -0.98
CA ASP A 123 -12.92 -6.65 -2.10
C ASP A 123 -13.21 -8.15 -2.03
N ILE A 124 -13.19 -8.70 -0.82
CA ILE A 124 -13.44 -10.13 -0.56
C ILE A 124 -14.82 -10.61 -1.03
N GLN A 125 -15.79 -9.70 -1.08
CA GLN A 125 -17.17 -10.02 -1.49
C GLN A 125 -17.39 -9.93 -3.02
N ILE A 126 -16.47 -9.28 -3.75
CA ILE A 126 -16.68 -9.01 -5.19
C ILE A 126 -15.58 -9.54 -6.10
N ILE A 127 -14.35 -9.74 -5.58
CA ILE A 127 -13.19 -10.11 -6.39
C ILE A 127 -13.37 -11.49 -7.04
N LYS A 128 -13.01 -11.61 -8.32
CA LYS A 128 -13.19 -12.85 -9.08
C LYS A 128 -11.90 -13.66 -9.15
N ALA A 129 -12.05 -14.97 -9.23
CA ALA A 129 -10.94 -15.90 -9.30
C ALA A 129 -9.98 -15.58 -10.45
N ASP A 130 -10.50 -15.30 -11.62
CA ASP A 130 -9.69 -15.06 -12.82
C ASP A 130 -8.86 -13.77 -12.67
N PHE A 131 -9.38 -12.74 -11.98
CA PHE A 131 -8.64 -11.53 -11.63
C PHE A 131 -7.46 -11.82 -10.69
N LEU A 132 -7.70 -12.56 -9.59
CA LEU A 132 -6.64 -12.92 -8.64
C LEU A 132 -5.58 -13.83 -9.26
N ILE A 133 -6.00 -14.84 -10.03
CA ILE A 133 -5.08 -15.76 -10.73
C ILE A 133 -4.18 -14.95 -11.68
N GLN A 134 -4.76 -14.07 -12.49
CA GLN A 134 -4.01 -13.24 -13.40
C GLN A 134 -3.03 -12.30 -12.68
N ASN A 135 -3.46 -11.69 -11.56
CA ASN A 135 -2.59 -10.85 -10.74
C ASN A 135 -1.41 -11.65 -10.18
N ILE A 136 -1.66 -12.81 -9.57
CA ILE A 136 -0.64 -13.66 -8.98
C ILE A 136 0.34 -14.13 -10.07
N ASP A 137 -0.15 -14.67 -11.17
CA ASP A 137 0.71 -15.17 -12.25
C ASP A 137 1.60 -14.07 -12.84
N SER A 138 1.04 -12.89 -13.06
CA SER A 138 1.79 -11.74 -13.57
C SER A 138 2.85 -11.28 -12.57
N ALA A 139 2.52 -11.20 -11.28
CA ALA A 139 3.48 -10.84 -10.23
C ALA A 139 4.62 -11.86 -10.12
N PHE A 140 4.32 -13.16 -10.20
CA PHE A 140 5.32 -14.23 -10.18
C PHE A 140 6.25 -14.18 -11.40
N VAL A 141 5.73 -13.86 -12.58
CA VAL A 141 6.56 -13.66 -13.78
C VAL A 141 7.56 -12.54 -13.52
N GLN A 142 7.12 -11.42 -12.98
CA GLN A 142 8.00 -10.28 -12.66
C GLN A 142 9.00 -10.63 -11.56
N TRP A 143 8.61 -11.36 -10.53
CA TRP A 143 9.51 -11.78 -9.46
C TRP A 143 10.57 -12.76 -9.91
N LYS A 144 10.16 -13.85 -10.58
CA LYS A 144 11.07 -14.99 -10.90
C LYS A 144 11.84 -14.80 -12.21
N LYS A 145 11.23 -14.15 -13.20
CA LYS A 145 11.82 -13.93 -14.53
C LYS A 145 12.22 -12.49 -14.78
N GLY A 146 11.64 -11.53 -14.04
CA GLY A 146 12.00 -10.11 -14.11
C GLY A 146 13.44 -9.87 -13.68
N ALA A 147 14.00 -8.74 -14.09
CA ALA A 147 15.38 -8.40 -13.79
C ALA A 147 15.56 -7.84 -12.38
N TRP A 148 14.59 -7.06 -11.90
CA TRP A 148 14.79 -6.14 -10.78
C TRP A 148 14.17 -6.57 -9.44
N ALA A 149 13.39 -7.66 -9.40
CA ALA A 149 12.76 -8.18 -8.19
C ALA A 149 13.33 -9.51 -7.67
N ARG A 150 14.39 -10.05 -8.29
CA ARG A 150 14.95 -11.38 -7.92
C ARG A 150 15.57 -11.42 -6.53
N HIS A 151 15.95 -10.29 -5.98
CA HIS A 151 16.53 -10.16 -4.65
C HIS A 151 15.50 -10.26 -3.52
N LEU A 152 14.21 -10.17 -3.84
CA LEU A 152 13.16 -10.25 -2.85
C LEU A 152 13.04 -11.67 -2.30
N ASP A 153 12.93 -11.78 -0.98
CA ASP A 153 12.37 -12.95 -0.34
C ASP A 153 10.84 -13.01 -0.54
N PHE A 154 10.20 -14.05 0.00
CA PHE A 154 8.76 -14.23 -0.20
C PHE A 154 7.91 -13.18 0.52
N GLU A 155 8.28 -12.76 1.72
CA GLU A 155 7.57 -11.74 2.48
C GLU A 155 7.66 -10.37 1.79
N GLN A 156 8.85 -10.01 1.34
CA GLN A 156 9.08 -8.80 0.55
C GLN A 156 8.29 -8.83 -0.76
N PHE A 157 8.27 -9.98 -1.45
CA PHE A 157 7.45 -10.14 -2.66
C PHE A 157 5.96 -9.91 -2.38
N CYS A 158 5.45 -10.45 -1.28
CA CYS A 158 4.05 -10.31 -0.89
C CYS A 158 3.64 -8.85 -0.63
N GLU A 159 4.54 -8.01 -0.12
CA GLU A 159 4.23 -6.60 0.19
C GLU A 159 4.59 -5.64 -0.96
N TYR A 160 5.73 -5.82 -1.61
CA TYR A 160 6.25 -4.85 -2.56
C TYR A 160 5.84 -5.09 -4.01
N LEU A 161 5.42 -6.32 -4.35
CA LEU A 161 5.15 -6.65 -5.75
C LEU A 161 3.78 -7.32 -5.98
N LEU A 162 3.33 -8.20 -5.08
CA LEU A 162 2.14 -9.02 -5.26
C LEU A 162 0.80 -8.26 -5.18
N PRO A 163 0.58 -7.24 -4.31
CA PRO A 163 -0.72 -6.63 -4.12
C PRO A 163 -1.35 -6.13 -5.41
N TYR A 164 -2.66 -6.31 -5.55
CA TYR A 164 -3.43 -5.96 -6.75
C TYR A 164 -3.93 -4.51 -6.76
N LYS A 165 -3.84 -3.82 -5.63
CA LYS A 165 -4.21 -2.40 -5.50
C LYS A 165 -3.05 -1.60 -4.89
N ALA A 166 -3.08 -0.30 -5.08
CA ALA A 166 -2.11 0.65 -4.55
C ALA A 166 -2.69 1.50 -3.41
N GLU A 167 -3.98 1.77 -3.47
CA GLU A 167 -4.70 2.61 -2.49
C GLU A 167 -6.05 2.01 -2.15
N GLU A 168 -6.59 2.45 -1.02
CA GLU A 168 -7.93 2.09 -0.61
C GLU A 168 -8.97 2.74 -1.53
N LEU A 169 -10.12 2.08 -1.69
CA LEU A 169 -11.22 2.49 -2.55
C LEU A 169 -10.89 2.52 -4.06
N GLN A 170 -9.67 2.18 -4.45
CA GLN A 170 -9.32 2.00 -5.85
C GLN A 170 -10.24 0.93 -6.45
N PRO A 171 -10.94 1.20 -7.58
CA PRO A 171 -11.72 0.18 -8.27
C PRO A 171 -10.85 -1.04 -8.60
N LEU A 172 -11.42 -2.24 -8.56
CA LEU A 172 -10.73 -3.45 -9.02
C LEU A 172 -10.43 -3.31 -10.52
N ASP A 173 -9.17 -3.06 -10.84
CA ASP A 173 -8.69 -2.78 -12.19
C ASP A 173 -7.56 -3.76 -12.53
N ALA A 174 -7.72 -4.48 -13.66
CA ALA A 174 -6.71 -5.43 -14.14
C ALA A 174 -5.48 -4.72 -14.75
N TRP A 175 -4.94 -3.75 -14.04
CA TRP A 175 -3.85 -2.89 -14.52
C TRP A 175 -2.60 -3.66 -14.97
N ARG A 176 -2.30 -4.82 -14.40
CA ARG A 176 -1.18 -5.65 -14.85
C ARG A 176 -1.34 -6.14 -16.28
N THR A 177 -2.57 -6.23 -16.77
CA THR A 177 -2.86 -6.68 -18.14
C THR A 177 -2.50 -5.63 -19.16
N TYR A 178 -3.03 -4.43 -19.01
CA TYR A 178 -2.79 -3.39 -20.01
C TYR A 178 -1.42 -2.70 -19.81
N LEU A 179 -0.88 -2.65 -18.60
CA LEU A 179 0.47 -2.14 -18.37
C LEU A 179 1.58 -3.11 -18.82
N ARG A 180 1.23 -4.36 -19.18
CA ARG A 180 2.21 -5.27 -19.81
C ARG A 180 2.69 -4.73 -21.16
N GLU A 181 1.83 -4.02 -21.88
CA GLU A 181 2.14 -3.39 -23.16
C GLU A 181 2.81 -2.01 -23.01
N PHE A 182 2.96 -1.54 -21.77
CA PHE A 182 3.69 -0.32 -21.49
C PHE A 182 5.19 -0.61 -21.55
N HIS A 183 5.86 -0.05 -22.56
CA HIS A 183 7.29 -0.19 -22.76
C HIS A 183 7.95 1.18 -22.52
N PRO A 184 8.43 1.44 -21.29
CA PRO A 184 9.16 2.68 -20.99
C PRO A 184 10.49 2.70 -21.74
N ASP A 185 10.84 3.88 -22.27
CA ASP A 185 12.08 4.08 -23.00
C ASP A 185 13.29 3.75 -22.13
N HIS A 186 14.27 3.09 -22.70
CA HIS A 186 15.55 2.72 -22.07
C HIS A 186 15.47 1.75 -20.88
N LEU A 187 14.29 1.35 -20.40
CA LEU A 187 14.19 0.43 -19.26
C LEU A 187 14.71 -0.96 -19.62
N ASP A 188 14.36 -1.47 -20.79
CA ASP A 188 14.83 -2.79 -21.24
C ASP A 188 16.33 -2.78 -21.60
N GLU A 189 16.88 -1.65 -21.98
CA GLU A 189 18.32 -1.49 -22.27
C GLU A 189 19.19 -1.75 -21.04
N LEU A 190 18.70 -1.45 -19.83
CA LEU A 190 19.40 -1.75 -18.58
C LEU A 190 19.76 -3.23 -18.44
N ARG A 191 18.97 -4.14 -19.03
CA ARG A 191 19.19 -5.60 -18.99
C ARG A 191 20.49 -6.01 -19.68
N TYR A 192 20.98 -5.20 -20.61
CA TYR A 192 22.20 -5.44 -21.36
C TYR A 192 23.43 -4.74 -20.77
N CYS A 193 23.26 -3.94 -19.72
CA CYS A 193 24.35 -3.32 -18.99
C CYS A 193 24.73 -4.19 -17.78
N ASP A 194 25.92 -4.80 -17.82
CA ASP A 194 26.34 -5.74 -16.79
C ASP A 194 26.29 -5.20 -15.34
N GLN A 195 26.52 -3.91 -15.17
CA GLN A 195 26.50 -3.24 -13.87
C GLN A 195 25.08 -2.91 -13.39
N LEU A 196 24.13 -2.74 -14.30
CA LEU A 196 22.80 -2.20 -14.02
C LEU A 196 21.67 -3.22 -14.23
N LYS A 197 21.93 -4.34 -14.92
CA LYS A 197 20.92 -5.31 -15.37
C LYS A 197 20.02 -5.90 -14.28
N ASN A 198 20.44 -5.83 -13.02
CA ASN A 198 19.63 -6.28 -11.88
C ASN A 198 19.35 -5.15 -10.87
N SER A 199 19.69 -3.91 -11.19
CA SER A 199 19.55 -2.78 -10.28
C SER A 199 18.10 -2.30 -10.20
N SER A 200 17.40 -2.61 -9.09
CA SER A 200 16.08 -2.05 -8.79
C SER A 200 16.12 -0.53 -8.64
N LEU A 201 17.22 0.03 -8.10
CA LEU A 201 17.40 1.48 -7.99
C LEU A 201 17.45 2.15 -9.36
N GLN A 202 18.34 1.67 -10.26
CA GLN A 202 18.47 2.28 -11.57
C GLN A 202 17.22 2.11 -12.43
N SER A 203 16.58 0.94 -12.36
CA SER A 203 15.31 0.74 -13.05
C SER A 203 14.20 1.67 -12.54
N ALA A 204 14.17 1.94 -11.24
CA ALA A 204 13.23 2.89 -10.68
C ALA A 204 13.51 4.33 -11.14
N ILE A 205 14.77 4.76 -11.20
CA ILE A 205 15.14 6.08 -11.74
C ILE A 205 14.69 6.19 -13.20
N THR A 206 15.07 5.24 -14.05
CA THR A 206 14.72 5.24 -15.48
C THR A 206 13.21 5.28 -15.70
N LEU A 207 12.44 4.46 -14.95
CA LEU A 207 10.98 4.46 -15.08
C LEU A 207 10.36 5.76 -14.59
N ASN A 208 10.87 6.35 -13.52
CA ASN A 208 10.36 7.61 -12.98
C ASN A 208 10.61 8.78 -13.94
N ASP A 209 11.80 8.84 -14.58
CA ASP A 209 12.10 9.81 -15.64
C ASP A 209 11.14 9.68 -16.82
N ASN A 210 10.80 8.45 -17.20
CA ASN A 210 9.77 8.19 -18.23
C ASN A 210 8.41 8.75 -17.81
N LEU A 211 7.96 8.46 -16.59
CA LEU A 211 6.68 8.97 -16.09
C LEU A 211 6.67 10.50 -16.08
N TRP A 212 7.74 11.13 -15.60
CA TRP A 212 7.87 12.58 -15.60
C TRP A 212 7.77 13.17 -17.01
N TYR A 213 8.48 12.57 -17.96
CA TYR A 213 8.49 13.02 -19.36
C TYR A 213 7.13 12.94 -20.03
N TYR A 214 6.43 11.81 -19.84
CA TYR A 214 5.12 11.57 -20.45
C TYR A 214 3.99 12.35 -19.79
N MET A 215 4.00 12.42 -18.47
CA MET A 215 2.91 13.04 -17.71
C MET A 215 3.08 14.53 -17.52
N ARG A 216 4.33 15.01 -17.40
CA ARG A 216 4.64 16.40 -17.04
C ARG A 216 3.75 16.87 -15.88
N PRO A 217 3.84 16.24 -14.72
CA PRO A 217 2.87 16.38 -13.66
C PRO A 217 2.83 17.81 -13.14
N GLU A 218 1.63 18.35 -13.03
CA GLU A 218 1.37 19.61 -12.31
C GLU A 218 0.66 19.28 -11.01
N ILE A 219 1.29 19.60 -9.89
CA ILE A 219 0.70 19.44 -8.56
C ILE A 219 -0.25 20.61 -8.32
N THR A 220 -1.54 20.32 -8.15
CA THR A 220 -2.56 21.34 -7.87
C THR A 220 -3.32 20.97 -6.61
N GLU A 221 -3.54 21.91 -5.72
CA GLU A 221 -4.32 21.69 -4.50
C GLU A 221 -5.80 21.36 -4.76
N ALA A 222 -6.28 21.62 -5.96
CA ALA A 222 -7.69 21.54 -6.29
C ALA A 222 -8.13 20.22 -6.93
N SER A 223 -7.35 19.17 -6.84
CA SER A 223 -7.72 17.86 -7.40
C SER A 223 -8.62 17.07 -6.43
N GLN A 224 -9.64 17.67 -5.86
CA GLN A 224 -10.71 16.91 -5.21
C GLN A 224 -11.69 16.37 -6.25
N VAL A 225 -11.14 15.74 -7.28
CA VAL A 225 -11.95 15.09 -8.28
C VAL A 225 -12.44 13.77 -7.70
N ARG A 226 -13.73 13.62 -7.56
CA ARG A 226 -14.42 12.44 -7.07
C ARG A 226 -15.09 11.73 -8.23
N PRO A 227 -15.22 10.42 -8.18
CA PRO A 227 -14.62 9.39 -7.36
C PRO A 227 -13.15 9.13 -7.70
N ILE A 228 -12.47 8.23 -6.96
CA ILE A 228 -11.12 7.78 -7.28
C ILE A 228 -11.14 7.18 -8.68
N TYR A 229 -10.29 7.69 -9.56
CA TYR A 229 -10.27 7.22 -10.93
C TYR A 229 -9.64 5.85 -11.06
N ARG A 230 -10.12 5.10 -12.04
CA ARG A 230 -9.39 3.94 -12.53
C ARG A 230 -7.97 4.35 -12.93
N LEU A 231 -7.02 3.46 -12.76
CA LEU A 231 -5.63 3.74 -13.14
C LEU A 231 -5.50 4.17 -14.62
N SER A 232 -6.26 3.54 -15.52
CA SER A 232 -6.30 3.90 -16.95
C SER A 232 -6.72 5.34 -17.20
N THR A 233 -7.61 5.89 -16.39
CA THR A 233 -8.01 7.30 -16.42
C THR A 233 -6.91 8.18 -15.82
N ARG A 234 -6.38 7.80 -14.67
CA ARG A 234 -5.34 8.55 -13.94
C ARG A 234 -4.04 8.71 -14.75
N LEU A 235 -3.64 7.69 -15.51
CA LEU A 235 -2.48 7.76 -16.40
C LEU A 235 -2.58 8.83 -17.50
N ARG A 236 -3.78 9.33 -17.77
CA ARG A 236 -4.02 10.41 -18.74
C ARG A 236 -4.20 11.79 -18.12
N MET A 237 -4.19 11.86 -16.78
CA MET A 237 -4.32 13.10 -16.02
C MET A 237 -2.94 13.69 -15.72
N PRO A 238 -2.58 14.85 -16.29
CA PRO A 238 -1.30 15.51 -16.04
C PRO A 238 -1.26 16.30 -14.74
N PHE A 239 -2.29 16.23 -13.91
CA PHE A 239 -2.38 16.98 -12.66
C PHE A 239 -2.99 16.10 -11.55
N GLY A 240 -2.68 16.44 -10.32
CA GLY A 240 -3.13 15.74 -9.13
C GLY A 240 -2.42 16.24 -7.88
N ILE A 241 -2.73 15.62 -6.75
CA ILE A 241 -1.97 15.78 -5.50
C ILE A 241 -0.89 14.70 -5.38
N CYS A 242 -0.05 14.79 -4.35
CA CYS A 242 1.02 13.81 -4.10
C CYS A 242 0.49 12.37 -4.08
N ALA A 243 -0.65 12.12 -3.44
CA ALA A 243 -1.25 10.79 -3.37
C ALA A 243 -1.61 10.24 -4.76
N ASP A 244 -2.11 11.07 -5.67
CA ASP A 244 -2.50 10.64 -7.02
C ASP A 244 -1.30 10.07 -7.80
N PHE A 245 -0.19 10.79 -7.81
CA PHE A 245 1.03 10.37 -8.51
C PHE A 245 1.71 9.18 -7.80
N THR A 246 1.71 9.17 -6.47
CA THR A 246 2.30 8.08 -5.67
C THR A 246 1.57 6.77 -5.92
N ASN A 247 0.24 6.77 -5.84
CA ASN A 247 -0.57 5.56 -6.03
C ASN A 247 -0.51 5.04 -7.47
N MET A 248 -0.55 5.93 -8.45
CA MET A 248 -0.35 5.57 -9.85
C MET A 248 1.01 4.92 -10.07
N ALA A 249 2.09 5.51 -9.52
CA ALA A 249 3.44 4.98 -9.65
C ALA A 249 3.55 3.55 -9.09
N ILE A 250 2.90 3.22 -7.95
CA ILE A 250 2.89 1.86 -7.40
C ILE A 250 2.49 0.83 -8.47
N SER A 251 1.38 1.05 -9.15
CA SER A 251 0.88 0.10 -10.16
C SER A 251 1.81 -0.01 -11.36
N VAL A 252 2.30 1.13 -11.86
CA VAL A 252 3.23 1.17 -13.02
C VAL A 252 4.55 0.46 -12.69
N PHE A 253 5.15 0.76 -11.54
CA PHE A 253 6.42 0.14 -11.14
C PHE A 253 6.27 -1.36 -10.89
N ARG A 254 5.23 -1.77 -10.17
CA ARG A 254 4.95 -3.19 -9.93
C ARG A 254 4.67 -3.97 -11.22
N SER A 255 4.06 -3.34 -12.23
CA SER A 255 3.83 -3.98 -13.54
C SER A 255 5.14 -4.28 -14.27
N GLN A 256 6.17 -3.47 -14.06
CA GLN A 256 7.51 -3.62 -14.62
C GLN A 256 8.44 -4.49 -13.74
N GLY A 257 7.93 -5.01 -12.62
CA GLY A 257 8.72 -5.85 -11.71
C GLY A 257 9.69 -5.06 -10.83
N ILE A 258 9.43 -3.77 -10.60
CA ILE A 258 10.20 -2.92 -9.69
C ILE A 258 9.48 -2.92 -8.34
N PRO A 259 10.15 -3.37 -7.24
CA PRO A 259 9.51 -3.52 -5.94
C PRO A 259 9.36 -2.18 -5.24
N VAL A 260 8.13 -1.72 -5.09
CA VAL A 260 7.80 -0.42 -4.49
C VAL A 260 6.69 -0.52 -3.46
N ALA A 261 6.76 0.39 -2.48
CA ALA A 261 5.71 0.61 -1.49
C ALA A 261 5.39 2.10 -1.38
N LEU A 262 4.38 2.43 -0.56
CA LEU A 262 3.96 3.78 -0.25
C LEU A 262 4.30 4.06 1.21
N ASP A 263 5.03 5.14 1.46
CA ASP A 263 5.25 5.68 2.78
C ASP A 263 4.51 7.00 2.94
N PHE A 264 4.11 7.30 4.17
CA PHE A 264 3.41 8.54 4.47
C PHE A 264 3.72 9.05 5.87
N THR A 265 3.63 10.38 6.03
CA THR A 265 3.52 11.02 7.34
C THR A 265 2.08 11.49 7.53
N PRO A 266 1.41 11.13 8.63
CA PRO A 266 0.01 11.53 8.84
C PRO A 266 -0.14 13.02 9.02
N GLN A 267 0.90 13.68 9.56
CA GLN A 267 0.93 15.10 9.85
C GLN A 267 2.36 15.61 9.90
N TRP A 268 2.65 16.71 9.20
CA TRP A 268 3.91 17.43 9.35
C TRP A 268 3.99 18.10 10.72
N ALA A 269 5.18 18.15 11.31
CA ALA A 269 5.40 18.80 12.59
C ALA A 269 5.33 20.33 12.54
N PHE A 270 5.36 20.94 11.36
CA PHE A 270 5.51 22.40 11.16
C PHE A 270 4.50 23.02 10.20
N ARG A 271 3.63 22.23 9.59
CA ARG A 271 2.56 22.71 8.69
C ARG A 271 1.37 21.76 8.74
N SER A 272 0.20 22.23 8.38
CA SER A 272 -1.00 21.39 8.23
C SER A 272 -0.83 20.37 7.11
N LEU A 273 -1.58 19.26 7.20
CA LEU A 273 -1.62 18.13 6.30
C LEU A 273 -0.47 17.12 6.47
N GLY A 274 -0.72 15.93 6.02
CA GLY A 274 0.27 14.88 5.84
C GLY A 274 0.91 14.92 4.46
N HIS A 275 1.68 13.87 4.15
CA HIS A 275 2.29 13.70 2.83
C HIS A 275 2.48 12.22 2.52
N THR A 276 2.49 11.88 1.23
CA THR A 276 2.74 10.53 0.75
C THR A 276 3.84 10.54 -0.30
N TRP A 277 4.66 9.49 -0.32
CA TRP A 277 5.70 9.26 -1.30
C TRP A 277 5.91 7.76 -1.53
N ASN A 278 6.73 7.42 -2.51
CA ASN A 278 7.09 6.04 -2.79
C ASN A 278 8.43 5.67 -2.14
N VAL A 279 8.63 4.39 -1.94
CA VAL A 279 9.95 3.80 -1.68
C VAL A 279 10.20 2.65 -2.64
N VAL A 280 11.43 2.51 -3.11
CA VAL A 280 11.89 1.34 -3.84
C VAL A 280 12.76 0.49 -2.93
N LEU A 281 12.48 -0.80 -2.83
CA LEU A 281 13.31 -1.76 -2.11
C LEU A 281 14.49 -2.15 -3.00
N VAL A 282 15.68 -1.63 -2.67
CA VAL A 282 16.88 -1.85 -3.47
C VAL A 282 17.61 -3.14 -3.10
N ASN A 283 18.54 -3.57 -3.96
CA ASN A 283 19.20 -4.87 -3.87
C ASN A 283 19.98 -5.15 -2.57
N ASN A 284 20.29 -4.14 -1.78
CA ASN A 284 20.94 -4.28 -0.47
C ASN A 284 19.94 -4.35 0.70
N GLY A 285 18.63 -4.44 0.41
CA GLY A 285 17.56 -4.53 1.41
C GLY A 285 17.12 -3.18 2.00
N LYS A 286 17.66 -2.05 1.53
CA LYS A 286 17.22 -0.71 1.98
C LYS A 286 16.05 -0.21 1.15
N ASN A 287 15.20 0.58 1.77
CA ASN A 287 14.18 1.35 1.09
C ASN A 287 14.73 2.74 0.73
N VAL A 288 14.61 3.13 -0.53
CA VAL A 288 15.06 4.43 -1.02
C VAL A 288 13.84 5.25 -1.42
N PRO A 289 13.58 6.40 -0.75
CA PRO A 289 12.42 7.22 -1.01
C PRO A 289 12.53 7.98 -2.35
N PHE A 290 11.36 8.19 -2.96
CA PHE A 290 11.17 8.98 -4.17
C PHE A 290 9.72 9.43 -4.30
N SER A 291 9.41 10.32 -5.22
CA SER A 291 8.01 10.66 -5.54
C SER A 291 7.72 10.31 -6.99
N GLY A 292 6.73 9.46 -7.20
CA GLY A 292 6.33 9.01 -8.53
C GLY A 292 6.08 10.18 -9.48
N ALA A 293 6.69 10.11 -10.67
CA ALA A 293 6.65 11.12 -11.72
C ALA A 293 7.17 12.53 -11.32
N THR A 294 7.69 12.75 -10.10
CA THR A 294 8.11 14.09 -9.65
C THR A 294 9.56 14.17 -9.16
N SER A 295 10.03 13.20 -8.36
CA SER A 295 11.44 13.19 -7.91
C SER A 295 11.98 11.76 -7.91
N ASN A 296 13.25 11.63 -8.32
CA ASN A 296 13.91 10.32 -8.46
C ASN A 296 14.33 9.71 -7.12
N PRO A 297 14.47 8.37 -7.05
CA PRO A 297 15.02 7.69 -5.90
C PRO A 297 16.36 8.29 -5.42
N GLY A 298 16.44 8.53 -4.12
CA GLY A 298 17.61 9.14 -3.48
C GLY A 298 17.65 10.67 -3.56
N GLN A 299 16.66 11.31 -4.16
CA GLN A 299 16.43 12.75 -4.09
C GLN A 299 15.34 12.99 -3.02
N PRO A 300 15.71 13.11 -1.75
CA PRO A 300 14.73 13.21 -0.68
C PRO A 300 13.97 14.52 -0.77
N HIS A 301 12.80 14.56 -0.16
CA HIS A 301 12.19 15.80 0.28
C HIS A 301 13.25 16.63 1.01
N LYS A 302 13.09 17.94 1.05
CA LYS A 302 14.08 18.83 1.63
C LYS A 302 14.63 18.27 2.95
N PRO A 303 15.96 18.21 3.14
CA PRO A 303 16.56 17.55 4.31
C PRO A 303 16.17 18.13 5.68
N ASP A 304 15.62 19.35 5.68
CA ASP A 304 15.17 20.10 6.86
C ASP A 304 13.69 19.88 7.19
N GLU A 305 12.94 19.12 6.40
CA GLU A 305 11.55 18.78 6.70
C GLU A 305 11.49 17.74 7.83
N ARG A 306 11.06 18.18 9.01
CA ARG A 306 10.84 17.33 10.16
C ARG A 306 9.53 16.58 10.04
N MET A 307 9.58 15.25 10.23
CA MET A 307 8.42 14.38 10.29
C MET A 307 8.19 13.94 11.73
N ALA A 308 6.94 13.88 12.16
CA ALA A 308 6.63 13.37 13.49
C ALA A 308 6.71 11.83 13.53
N LYS A 309 6.18 11.20 12.48
CA LYS A 309 6.15 9.75 12.27
C LYS A 309 6.10 9.45 10.78
N VAL A 310 6.65 8.29 10.41
CA VAL A 310 6.56 7.76 9.04
C VAL A 310 6.01 6.34 9.10
N PHE A 311 4.97 6.10 8.32
CA PHE A 311 4.34 4.79 8.19
C PHE A 311 4.45 4.30 6.74
N ARG A 312 4.54 2.98 6.58
CA ARG A 312 4.49 2.29 5.29
C ARG A 312 3.20 1.55 5.14
N ILE A 313 2.49 1.78 4.04
CA ILE A 313 1.30 1.01 3.68
C ILE A 313 1.72 -0.44 3.41
N THR A 314 0.98 -1.37 4.00
CA THR A 314 1.12 -2.81 3.81
C THR A 314 -0.16 -3.38 3.20
N TYR A 315 -0.07 -4.51 2.53
CA TYR A 315 -1.25 -5.29 2.18
C TYR A 315 -1.69 -6.18 3.36
N ALA A 316 -0.72 -6.65 4.13
CA ALA A 316 -1.01 -7.39 5.34
C ALA A 316 -1.66 -6.51 6.41
N VAL A 317 -2.64 -7.09 7.09
CA VAL A 317 -3.28 -6.48 8.25
C VAL A 317 -2.27 -6.34 9.38
N ASN A 318 -2.18 -5.16 9.97
CA ASN A 318 -1.49 -4.94 11.23
C ASN A 318 -2.40 -5.42 12.39
N PRO A 319 -2.01 -6.48 13.11
CA PRO A 319 -2.87 -7.09 14.13
C PRO A 319 -3.15 -6.15 15.31
N ASP A 320 -2.23 -5.27 15.66
CA ASP A 320 -2.40 -4.32 16.75
C ASP A 320 -3.43 -3.25 16.39
N LEU A 321 -3.40 -2.72 15.15
CA LEU A 321 -4.40 -1.76 14.67
C LEU A 321 -5.78 -2.40 14.48
N LYS A 322 -5.83 -3.64 13.99
CA LYS A 322 -7.08 -4.40 13.93
C LYS A 322 -7.70 -4.56 15.31
N ARG A 323 -6.90 -4.99 16.28
CA ARG A 323 -7.35 -5.15 17.66
C ARG A 323 -7.82 -3.83 18.26
N LEU A 324 -7.16 -2.71 17.98
CA LEU A 324 -7.58 -1.38 18.40
C LEU A 324 -9.02 -1.10 17.97
N SER A 325 -9.34 -1.33 16.70
CA SER A 325 -10.66 -1.06 16.14
C SER A 325 -11.77 -1.97 16.70
N GLU A 326 -11.40 -3.14 17.24
CA GLU A 326 -12.33 -4.10 17.86
C GLU A 326 -12.67 -3.76 19.31
N ILE A 327 -11.76 -3.10 20.03
CA ILE A 327 -11.91 -2.88 21.49
C ILE A 327 -12.17 -1.43 21.89
N GLU A 328 -11.87 -0.47 21.04
CA GLU A 328 -12.08 0.95 21.30
C GLU A 328 -13.31 1.48 20.58
N ALA A 329 -14.20 2.16 21.34
CA ALA A 329 -15.41 2.77 20.78
C ALA A 329 -15.10 3.96 19.85
N PHE A 330 -13.97 4.61 20.06
CA PHE A 330 -13.51 5.72 19.23
C PHE A 330 -12.04 5.54 18.86
N VAL A 331 -11.81 5.41 17.57
CA VAL A 331 -10.44 5.36 16.99
C VAL A 331 -10.26 6.58 16.07
N PRO A 332 -9.21 7.37 16.26
CA PRO A 332 -8.88 8.47 15.35
C PRO A 332 -8.77 7.99 13.90
N ARG A 333 -9.21 8.84 12.95
CA ARG A 333 -9.27 8.48 11.53
C ARG A 333 -7.95 7.89 10.99
N ALA A 334 -6.81 8.41 11.43
CA ALA A 334 -5.49 7.94 11.00
C ALA A 334 -5.22 6.47 11.34
N PHE A 335 -5.87 5.91 12.39
CA PHE A 335 -5.64 4.54 12.87
C PHE A 335 -6.82 3.59 12.62
N ARG A 336 -7.86 4.02 11.91
CA ARG A 336 -9.00 3.15 11.55
C ARG A 336 -8.67 2.15 10.47
N TYR A 337 -7.65 2.43 9.67
CA TYR A 337 -7.22 1.61 8.57
C TYR A 337 -6.03 0.75 9.00
N PRO A 338 -6.18 -0.58 9.15
CA PRO A 338 -5.17 -1.42 9.81
C PRO A 338 -4.06 -1.92 8.87
N PHE A 339 -3.78 -1.23 7.77
CA PHE A 339 -2.86 -1.70 6.72
C PHE A 339 -1.63 -0.81 6.60
N PHE A 340 -0.96 -0.56 7.71
CA PHE A 340 0.32 0.12 7.73
C PHE A 340 1.19 -0.32 8.91
N LYS A 341 2.48 -0.09 8.81
CA LYS A 341 3.47 -0.30 9.87
C LYS A 341 4.33 0.94 10.06
N ASP A 342 4.82 1.13 11.27
CA ASP A 342 5.81 2.18 11.59
C ASP A 342 7.15 1.85 10.92
N VAL A 343 7.74 2.83 10.24
CA VAL A 343 9.04 2.77 9.59
C VAL A 343 9.86 4.03 9.90
N THR A 344 9.52 4.75 10.96
CA THR A 344 10.17 6.01 11.33
C THR A 344 11.69 5.87 11.47
N GLU A 345 12.16 4.75 12.03
CA GLU A 345 13.59 4.44 12.20
C GLU A 345 14.35 4.29 10.84
N GLU A 346 13.64 4.03 9.74
CA GLU A 346 14.28 4.02 8.41
C GLU A 346 14.64 5.44 7.92
N TYR A 347 14.06 6.48 8.55
CA TYR A 347 14.17 7.88 8.12
C TYR A 347 14.96 8.76 9.09
N MET A 348 14.89 8.47 10.39
CA MET A 348 15.50 9.31 11.40
C MET A 348 15.84 8.51 12.65
N ASP A 349 16.75 9.05 13.47
CA ASP A 349 17.04 8.52 14.79
C ASP A 349 15.82 8.71 15.70
N CYS A 350 15.45 7.67 16.42
CA CYS A 350 14.29 7.64 17.30
C CYS A 350 14.71 7.36 18.73
N GLU A 351 13.97 7.91 19.69
CA GLU A 351 14.13 7.64 21.13
C GLU A 351 12.82 7.14 21.72
N ASP A 352 12.93 6.19 22.63
CA ASP A 352 11.79 5.70 23.42
C ASP A 352 11.47 6.69 24.53
N VAL A 353 10.21 7.08 24.66
CA VAL A 353 9.74 7.94 25.74
C VAL A 353 8.73 7.17 26.59
N GLU A 354 9.03 7.05 27.88
CA GLU A 354 8.09 6.51 28.86
C GLU A 354 7.31 7.65 29.49
N ILE A 355 5.98 7.53 29.46
CA ILE A 355 5.07 8.50 30.05
C ILE A 355 4.22 7.80 31.10
N GLU A 356 4.29 8.28 32.36
CA GLU A 356 3.36 7.85 33.40
C GLU A 356 1.99 8.49 33.16
N VAL A 357 0.98 7.65 33.05
CA VAL A 357 -0.41 8.07 32.87
C VAL A 357 -1.11 7.91 34.23
N GLY A 358 -1.79 8.97 34.70
CA GLY A 358 -2.47 8.95 35.98
C GLY A 358 -3.63 7.95 36.02
N ASP A 359 -3.87 7.37 37.19
CA ASP A 359 -4.85 6.28 37.46
C ASP A 359 -6.32 6.62 37.13
N SER A 360 -6.62 7.84 36.70
CA SER A 360 -7.99 8.32 36.44
C SER A 360 -8.42 8.21 34.96
N LEU A 361 -7.64 7.56 34.10
CA LEU A 361 -7.94 7.43 32.68
C LEU A 361 -8.66 6.11 32.38
N ASP A 362 -9.86 6.19 31.86
CA ASP A 362 -10.68 5.02 31.46
C ASP A 362 -10.26 4.43 30.09
N GLY A 363 -9.28 5.04 29.40
CA GLY A 363 -8.81 4.61 28.08
C GLY A 363 -7.78 3.49 28.14
N ARG A 364 -7.78 2.62 27.15
CA ARG A 364 -6.75 1.57 26.99
C ARG A 364 -5.57 2.01 26.11
N TYR A 365 -5.75 3.07 25.35
CA TYR A 365 -4.73 3.60 24.45
C TYR A 365 -4.49 5.08 24.69
N ALA A 366 -3.24 5.49 24.60
CA ALA A 366 -2.82 6.88 24.53
C ALA A 366 -2.38 7.22 23.11
N TYR A 367 -2.63 8.45 22.68
CA TYR A 367 -2.23 8.94 21.37
C TYR A 367 -1.18 10.05 21.52
N LEU A 368 -0.05 9.88 20.82
CA LEU A 368 0.85 10.99 20.59
C LEU A 368 0.23 11.91 19.55
N THR A 369 0.23 13.22 19.83
CA THR A 369 -0.38 14.20 18.93
C THR A 369 0.58 15.33 18.61
N VAL A 370 0.44 15.91 17.42
CA VAL A 370 1.08 17.18 17.03
C VAL A 370 0.01 18.22 16.74
N PHE A 371 0.32 19.49 17.04
CA PHE A 371 -0.61 20.58 16.80
C PHE A 371 -0.45 21.12 15.38
N ASP A 372 -1.53 21.10 14.58
CA ASP A 372 -1.53 21.48 13.16
C ASP A 372 -1.91 22.93 12.89
N ASN A 373 -1.77 23.82 13.86
CA ASN A 373 -2.23 25.21 13.92
C ASN A 373 -3.74 25.39 14.24
N THR A 374 -4.55 24.35 14.15
CA THR A 374 -5.99 24.42 14.44
C THR A 374 -6.44 23.39 15.47
N GLU A 375 -5.89 22.18 15.43
CA GLU A 375 -6.25 21.08 16.31
C GLU A 375 -5.08 20.12 16.55
N TRP A 376 -5.19 19.28 17.57
CA TRP A 376 -4.26 18.20 17.85
C TRP A 376 -4.53 17.01 16.96
N LYS A 377 -3.56 16.64 16.11
CA LYS A 377 -3.63 15.51 15.22
C LYS A 377 -2.88 14.32 15.80
N PRO A 378 -3.52 13.16 15.98
CA PRO A 378 -2.83 11.96 16.42
C PRO A 378 -1.87 11.45 15.34
N VAL A 379 -0.63 11.18 15.75
CA VAL A 379 0.45 10.73 14.87
C VAL A 379 1.04 9.39 15.29
N ASP A 380 0.81 8.96 16.54
CA ASP A 380 1.20 7.66 17.04
C ASP A 380 0.25 7.20 18.14
N LEU A 381 0.30 5.91 18.48
CA LEU A 381 -0.52 5.32 19.54
C LEU A 381 0.29 4.36 20.39
N SER A 382 -0.05 4.28 21.67
CA SER A 382 0.51 3.32 22.61
C SER A 382 -0.58 2.68 23.44
N LEU A 383 -0.44 1.38 23.71
CA LEU A 383 -1.30 0.68 24.65
C LEU A 383 -0.95 1.10 26.09
N ILE A 384 -1.95 1.51 26.86
CA ILE A 384 -1.76 1.80 28.30
C ILE A 384 -1.78 0.47 29.04
N HIS A 385 -0.64 0.12 29.65
CA HIS A 385 -0.53 -1.05 30.52
C HIS A 385 -0.67 -0.66 31.99
N ILE A 386 -1.67 -1.19 32.66
CA ILE A 386 -1.91 -0.96 34.09
C ILE A 386 -0.96 -1.77 34.99
N SER A 387 -0.20 -2.73 34.44
CA SER A 387 0.58 -3.66 35.27
C SER A 387 1.86 -4.28 34.71
N GLU A 388 2.33 -3.90 33.52
CA GLU A 388 3.69 -4.32 33.08
C GLU A 388 4.34 -3.27 32.17
N PRO A 389 5.65 -2.95 32.40
CA PRO A 389 6.36 -1.99 31.59
C PRO A 389 6.84 -2.71 30.32
N THR A 390 6.17 -2.54 29.19
CA THR A 390 6.79 -2.68 27.89
C THR A 390 5.78 -2.58 26.74
N ARG A 391 5.54 -1.42 26.23
CA ARG A 391 5.60 -1.10 24.80
C ARG A 391 5.85 0.39 24.67
N ARG A 392 6.89 0.67 23.96
CA ARG A 392 7.55 1.96 23.81
C ARG A 392 6.94 2.68 22.62
N SER A 393 6.50 3.91 22.78
CA SER A 393 6.20 4.79 21.65
C SER A 393 7.43 5.61 21.33
N TYR A 394 7.81 5.64 20.09
CA TYR A 394 8.98 6.35 19.60
C TYR A 394 8.59 7.79 19.27
N ILE A 395 9.30 8.76 19.82
CA ILE A 395 9.19 10.16 19.47
C ILE A 395 10.54 10.57 18.87
N SER A 396 10.53 10.99 17.61
CA SER A 396 11.70 11.56 16.95
C SER A 396 11.74 13.07 17.10
#